data_14e98c6ad1db46a329fc0725f74dcc27
#
_entry.id   14e98c6ad1db46a329fc0725f74dcc27
#
_cell.length_a   1.000
_cell.length_b   1.000
_cell.length_c   1.000
_cell.angle_alpha   90.00
_cell.angle_beta   90.00
_cell.angle_gamma   90.00
#
_symmetry.space_group_name_H-M   'P 1'
#
loop_
_entity.id
_entity.type
_entity.pdbx_description
1 polymer ?
#
loop_
_entity_poly.entity_id
_entity_poly.type
_entity_poly.pdbx_seq_one_letter_code
_entity_poly.pdbx_strand_id
1 'polypeptide(L)'
;RSPLLASSAASDVYKRQNVDWLGRNVQLLKFRTSYGLVGSDVASGDRYLYRQVYKTGDSYAFGEGNNFGVSGIKEGDLGNLNVTWEKARKFNVGVDMNLFDKFSLTFDWFIDKRYDQLVTRNDIPDILGIGLSPENVAETTNKGFDGQIGYQDRFGNFNFNTNFVFGYAKNRVDYKAEAQQKYEWLRETGRQIGQPFGYHWIGYYTPEDIEKINSGAADAPAKPDIAVQAGDLKYADLNGDGTINDFDKRAIGKPNLPTTTLGWTIGGSWKGFSISVLFQGSFDYSFAINGTGIESGKSQFQPLHQKRWTQERYENGESIEFPRLTMQDGTINSASAYNSDFWLINAWYIRLKTVDLGYQLPKTALPKFLDNVRFYVNAYNLLTFTGYDKYQQDPEIKTNTAGDAYMNQRVINFGVQLGF
;
A
#
# COMPACT_ATOMS: atom_id res chain seq x y z
N ARG A 1 -25.24 -11.06 20.32
CA ARG A 1 -24.41 -10.21 21.19
C ARG A 1 -23.57 -11.13 22.07
N SER A 2 -22.32 -11.39 21.72
CA SER A 2 -21.38 -12.05 22.62
C SER A 2 -20.84 -11.03 23.60
N PRO A 3 -20.80 -11.29 24.90
CA PRO A 3 -20.21 -10.36 25.84
C PRO A 3 -18.70 -10.32 25.63
N LEU A 4 -18.19 -9.12 25.39
CA LEU A 4 -16.76 -8.84 25.45
C LEU A 4 -16.29 -9.10 26.89
N LEU A 5 -15.58 -10.17 27.12
CA LEU A 5 -14.85 -10.40 28.37
C LEU A 5 -13.64 -9.44 28.40
N ALA A 6 -13.88 -8.21 28.82
CA ALA A 6 -12.83 -7.30 29.21
C ALA A 6 -12.47 -7.62 30.68
N SER A 7 -11.48 -8.45 30.93
CA SER A 7 -10.89 -8.57 32.26
C SER A 7 -9.83 -7.49 32.43
N SER A 8 -10.13 -6.41 33.12
CA SER A 8 -9.11 -5.49 33.61
C SER A 8 -8.50 -6.06 34.88
N ALA A 9 -7.22 -6.43 34.85
CA ALA A 9 -6.52 -6.85 36.03
C ALA A 9 -6.20 -5.63 36.93
N ALA A 10 -7.03 -5.41 37.95
CA ALA A 10 -6.82 -4.41 38.99
C ALA A 10 -5.80 -4.85 40.07
N SER A 11 -4.91 -5.80 39.77
CA SER A 11 -3.97 -6.36 40.76
C SER A 11 -2.68 -5.55 40.93
N ASP A 12 -2.48 -4.51 40.12
CA ASP A 12 -1.18 -3.83 40.05
C ASP A 12 -0.97 -2.75 41.13
N VAL A 13 -2.05 -2.18 41.66
CA VAL A 13 -1.96 -1.06 42.63
C VAL A 13 -1.37 -1.52 43.96
N TYR A 14 -1.62 -2.74 44.42
CA TYR A 14 -1.17 -3.23 45.72
C TYR A 14 0.32 -3.63 45.74
N LYS A 15 0.91 -4.02 44.62
CA LYS A 15 2.33 -4.39 44.56
C LYS A 15 3.27 -3.19 44.47
N ARG A 16 2.80 -2.04 43.96
CA ARG A 16 3.57 -0.80 43.90
C ARG A 16 3.90 -0.21 45.25
N GLN A 17 3.02 -0.37 46.22
CA GLN A 17 3.18 0.25 47.56
C GLN A 17 4.36 -0.34 48.36
N ASN A 18 4.86 -1.51 47.97
CA ASN A 18 5.93 -2.21 48.69
C ASN A 18 7.32 -1.99 48.07
N VAL A 19 7.46 -1.20 47.01
CA VAL A 19 8.75 -0.91 46.35
C VAL A 19 8.84 0.60 46.13
N ASP A 20 9.48 1.30 47.04
CA ASP A 20 9.61 2.76 47.07
C ASP A 20 10.10 3.40 45.76
N TRP A 21 11.00 2.70 45.07
CA TRP A 21 11.50 3.14 43.75
C TRP A 21 10.41 3.08 42.67
N LEU A 22 9.62 2.00 42.62
CA LEU A 22 8.53 1.86 41.68
C LEU A 22 7.43 2.90 41.94
N GLY A 23 7.10 3.18 43.19
CA GLY A 23 6.04 4.13 43.56
C GLY A 23 6.32 5.58 43.16
N ARG A 24 7.59 5.99 43.17
CA ARG A 24 8.00 7.36 42.79
C ARG A 24 8.26 7.55 41.31
N ASN A 25 8.71 6.53 40.60
CA ASN A 25 9.18 6.68 39.22
C ASN A 25 8.25 6.09 38.18
N VAL A 26 7.32 5.22 38.57
CA VAL A 26 6.36 4.55 37.68
C VAL A 26 4.93 4.97 38.09
N GLN A 27 4.35 5.91 37.39
CA GLN A 27 2.98 6.38 37.63
C GLN A 27 1.93 5.41 37.11
N LEU A 28 2.22 4.76 35.98
CA LEU A 28 1.38 3.74 35.38
C LEU A 28 2.24 2.62 34.82
N LEU A 29 1.87 1.39 35.13
CA LEU A 29 2.33 0.19 34.43
C LEU A 29 1.13 -0.74 34.33
N LYS A 30 0.62 -0.90 33.12
CA LYS A 30 -0.54 -1.72 32.84
C LYS A 30 -0.25 -2.66 31.71
N PHE A 31 -0.42 -3.95 31.95
CA PHE A 31 -0.38 -4.98 30.94
C PHE A 31 -1.79 -5.27 30.44
N ARG A 32 -1.92 -5.42 29.16
CA ARG A 32 -3.18 -5.76 28.46
C ARG A 32 -2.97 -7.04 27.67
N THR A 33 -3.93 -7.92 27.73
CA THR A 33 -4.01 -9.07 26.83
C THR A 33 -5.46 -9.30 26.44
N SER A 34 -5.67 -9.62 25.20
CA SER A 34 -7.00 -9.97 24.70
C SER A 34 -6.91 -11.12 23.72
N TYR A 35 -7.89 -11.99 23.78
CA TYR A 35 -8.12 -13.04 22.80
C TYR A 35 -9.60 -13.06 22.44
N GLY A 36 -9.90 -13.06 21.15
CA GLY A 36 -11.29 -13.02 20.69
C GLY A 36 -11.48 -13.75 19.37
N LEU A 37 -12.70 -14.24 19.18
CA LEU A 37 -13.20 -14.74 17.92
C LEU A 37 -14.23 -13.74 17.39
N VAL A 38 -14.02 -13.27 16.17
CA VAL A 38 -14.89 -12.29 15.50
C VAL A 38 -15.38 -12.90 14.20
N GLY A 39 -16.66 -12.76 13.90
CA GLY A 39 -17.27 -13.12 12.62
C GLY A 39 -17.55 -11.87 11.78
N SER A 40 -17.48 -12.01 10.46
CA SER A 40 -17.90 -10.99 9.50
C SER A 40 -18.81 -11.62 8.46
N ASP A 41 -19.92 -10.94 8.19
CA ASP A 41 -20.88 -11.27 7.13
C ASP A 41 -20.71 -10.40 5.88
N VAL A 42 -19.67 -9.56 5.86
CA VAL A 42 -19.35 -8.68 4.72
C VAL A 42 -18.73 -9.55 3.62
N ALA A 43 -19.59 -10.14 2.78
CA ALA A 43 -19.16 -10.77 1.56
C ALA A 43 -18.83 -9.70 0.51
N SER A 44 -17.68 -9.83 -0.13
CA SER A 44 -17.37 -9.02 -1.30
C SER A 44 -18.18 -9.52 -2.49
N GLY A 45 -19.40 -9.01 -2.68
CA GLY A 45 -20.19 -9.39 -3.83
C GLY A 45 -21.66 -9.68 -3.52
N ASP A 46 -22.20 -10.70 -4.15
CA ASP A 46 -23.61 -11.04 -4.08
C ASP A 46 -24.04 -11.52 -2.69
N ARG A 47 -25.18 -10.98 -2.27
CA ARG A 47 -25.89 -11.43 -1.12
C ARG A 47 -26.52 -12.78 -1.35
N TYR A 48 -26.81 -13.68 -0.92
CA TYR A 48 -27.55 -14.92 -1.24
C TYR A 48 -26.74 -15.93 -2.07
N LEU A 49 -25.46 -16.04 -1.80
CA LEU A 49 -24.56 -17.02 -2.45
C LEU A 49 -25.06 -18.47 -2.38
N TYR A 50 -25.97 -18.78 -1.47
CA TYR A 50 -26.60 -20.10 -1.31
C TYR A 50 -27.69 -20.37 -2.37
N ARG A 51 -28.14 -19.35 -3.11
CA ARG A 51 -29.21 -19.49 -4.09
C ARG A 51 -28.64 -19.74 -5.48
N GLN A 52 -29.26 -20.69 -6.19
CA GLN A 52 -28.99 -20.83 -7.62
C GLN A 52 -29.48 -19.59 -8.36
N VAL A 53 -28.63 -19.03 -9.18
CA VAL A 53 -28.93 -17.84 -9.97
C VAL A 53 -29.09 -18.23 -11.43
N TYR A 54 -30.07 -17.64 -12.10
CA TYR A 54 -30.25 -17.71 -13.54
C TYR A 54 -29.91 -16.34 -14.14
N LYS A 55 -29.13 -16.33 -15.20
CA LYS A 55 -28.66 -15.13 -15.88
C LYS A 55 -29.25 -15.08 -17.29
N THR A 56 -29.33 -13.88 -17.87
CA THR A 56 -29.63 -13.74 -19.29
C THR A 56 -28.56 -14.49 -20.09
N GLY A 57 -28.97 -15.42 -20.90
CA GLY A 57 -28.11 -16.19 -21.79
C GLY A 57 -27.84 -15.49 -23.12
N ASP A 58 -27.22 -16.22 -24.02
CA ASP A 58 -26.90 -15.71 -25.34
C ASP A 58 -28.19 -15.45 -26.14
N SER A 59 -28.15 -14.47 -27.03
CA SER A 59 -29.28 -14.16 -27.91
C SER A 59 -29.31 -15.14 -29.07
N TYR A 60 -30.48 -15.71 -29.33
CA TYR A 60 -30.76 -16.42 -30.59
C TYR A 60 -31.44 -15.47 -31.57
N ALA A 61 -30.91 -15.37 -32.77
CA ALA A 61 -31.44 -14.50 -33.79
C ALA A 61 -32.46 -15.25 -34.65
N PHE A 62 -33.66 -14.69 -34.76
CA PHE A 62 -34.75 -15.17 -35.56
C PHE A 62 -35.02 -14.27 -36.76
N GLY A 63 -35.73 -14.80 -37.75
CA GLY A 63 -36.19 -14.08 -38.93
C GLY A 63 -35.21 -14.09 -40.08
N GLU A 64 -35.71 -13.67 -41.24
CA GLU A 64 -34.93 -13.52 -42.46
C GLU A 64 -33.88 -12.42 -42.24
N GLY A 65 -32.59 -12.76 -42.37
CA GLY A 65 -31.50 -11.83 -42.10
C GLY A 65 -31.11 -11.66 -40.60
N ASN A 66 -31.56 -12.56 -39.72
CA ASN A 66 -31.22 -12.53 -38.26
C ASN A 66 -31.54 -11.20 -37.55
N ASN A 67 -32.64 -10.57 -37.93
CA ASN A 67 -33.00 -9.22 -37.48
C ASN A 67 -33.72 -9.18 -36.12
N PHE A 68 -34.13 -10.32 -35.59
CA PHE A 68 -34.88 -10.40 -34.33
C PHE A 68 -34.17 -11.30 -33.32
N GLY A 69 -33.43 -10.67 -32.39
CA GLY A 69 -32.71 -11.37 -31.32
C GLY A 69 -33.60 -11.59 -30.09
N VAL A 70 -33.69 -12.82 -29.63
CA VAL A 70 -34.34 -13.18 -28.36
C VAL A 70 -33.27 -13.70 -27.42
N SER A 71 -33.12 -13.03 -26.24
CA SER A 71 -32.22 -13.45 -25.22
C SER A 71 -32.74 -14.71 -24.50
N GLY A 72 -31.89 -15.72 -24.41
CA GLY A 72 -32.17 -16.92 -23.64
C GLY A 72 -31.97 -16.71 -22.12
N ILE A 73 -32.28 -17.74 -21.36
CA ILE A 73 -31.95 -17.86 -19.95
C ILE A 73 -30.97 -19.02 -19.81
N LYS A 74 -29.87 -18.77 -19.06
CA LYS A 74 -28.88 -19.82 -18.74
C LYS A 74 -28.67 -19.88 -17.23
N GLU A 75 -28.23 -21.04 -16.76
CA GLU A 75 -27.77 -21.17 -15.38
C GLU A 75 -26.58 -20.24 -15.12
N GLY A 76 -26.65 -19.53 -14.01
CA GLY A 76 -25.54 -18.77 -13.47
C GLY A 76 -24.65 -19.66 -12.60
N ASP A 77 -23.89 -19.02 -11.71
CA ASP A 77 -22.98 -19.74 -10.82
C ASP A 77 -23.75 -20.68 -9.87
N LEU A 78 -23.21 -21.85 -9.64
CA LEU A 78 -23.80 -22.84 -8.73
C LEU A 78 -23.83 -22.28 -7.31
N GLY A 79 -25.00 -22.33 -6.66
CA GLY A 79 -25.18 -21.82 -5.30
C GLY A 79 -24.37 -22.61 -4.26
N ASN A 80 -23.74 -21.90 -3.32
CA ASN A 80 -22.99 -22.50 -2.22
C ASN A 80 -23.90 -22.68 -0.99
N LEU A 81 -24.39 -23.89 -0.78
CA LEU A 81 -25.26 -24.20 0.37
C LEU A 81 -24.53 -24.17 1.73
N ASN A 82 -23.20 -24.19 1.72
CA ASN A 82 -22.38 -24.25 2.93
C ASN A 82 -21.78 -22.87 3.28
N VAL A 83 -22.29 -21.80 2.68
CA VAL A 83 -21.77 -20.46 2.96
C VAL A 83 -21.91 -20.11 4.45
N THR A 84 -20.84 -19.60 5.03
CA THR A 84 -20.79 -19.17 6.44
C THR A 84 -20.08 -17.83 6.56
N TRP A 85 -20.09 -17.27 7.75
CA TRP A 85 -19.35 -16.05 8.04
C TRP A 85 -17.85 -16.31 8.01
N GLU A 86 -17.13 -15.34 7.51
CA GLU A 86 -15.67 -15.26 7.71
C GLU A 86 -15.36 -15.12 9.19
N LYS A 87 -14.29 -15.74 9.66
CA LYS A 87 -13.91 -15.74 11.08
C LYS A 87 -12.48 -15.26 11.26
N ALA A 88 -12.25 -14.54 12.36
CA ALA A 88 -10.92 -14.08 12.75
C ALA A 88 -10.64 -14.43 14.21
N ARG A 89 -9.52 -15.10 14.47
CA ARG A 89 -8.92 -15.27 15.79
C ARG A 89 -7.92 -14.16 16.01
N LYS A 90 -8.21 -13.28 16.96
CA LYS A 90 -7.39 -12.13 17.27
C LYS A 90 -6.73 -12.31 18.63
N PHE A 91 -5.43 -12.14 18.69
CA PHE A 91 -4.68 -12.11 19.91
C PHE A 91 -3.86 -10.83 19.97
N ASN A 92 -3.91 -10.13 21.10
CA ASN A 92 -3.19 -8.90 21.34
C ASN A 92 -2.55 -8.94 22.73
N VAL A 93 -1.34 -8.42 22.82
CA VAL A 93 -0.64 -8.16 24.09
C VAL A 93 -0.13 -6.73 24.03
N GLY A 94 -0.48 -5.94 25.04
CA GLY A 94 -0.07 -4.57 25.12
C GLY A 94 0.49 -4.16 26.49
N VAL A 95 1.23 -3.08 26.49
CA VAL A 95 1.73 -2.42 27.69
C VAL A 95 1.52 -0.92 27.61
N ASP A 96 0.95 -0.36 28.67
CA ASP A 96 0.87 1.09 28.89
C ASP A 96 1.76 1.45 30.07
N MET A 97 2.62 2.43 29.90
CA MET A 97 3.58 2.82 30.93
C MET A 97 3.76 4.35 30.96
N ASN A 98 3.70 4.92 32.17
CA ASN A 98 4.08 6.30 32.42
C ASN A 98 5.22 6.33 33.43
N LEU A 99 6.32 7.00 33.09
CA LEU A 99 7.52 7.08 33.90
C LEU A 99 7.92 8.52 34.17
N PHE A 100 8.30 8.78 35.43
CA PHE A 100 8.89 10.06 35.90
C PHE A 100 7.97 11.28 35.62
N ASP A 101 6.66 11.10 35.46
CA ASP A 101 5.69 12.12 35.01
C ASP A 101 6.04 12.78 33.67
N LYS A 102 6.99 12.22 32.93
CA LYS A 102 7.54 12.78 31.69
C LYS A 102 7.42 11.88 30.48
N PHE A 103 7.60 10.58 30.66
CA PHE A 103 7.56 9.59 29.60
C PHE A 103 6.24 8.83 29.59
N SER A 104 5.65 8.68 28.45
CA SER A 104 4.53 7.78 28.19
C SER A 104 4.90 6.78 27.09
N LEU A 105 4.56 5.52 27.30
CA LEU A 105 4.73 4.45 26.33
C LEU A 105 3.42 3.67 26.23
N THR A 106 2.95 3.49 25.04
CA THR A 106 1.94 2.48 24.68
C THR A 106 2.53 1.61 23.61
N PHE A 107 2.48 0.30 23.79
CA PHE A 107 2.97 -0.67 22.83
C PHE A 107 2.02 -1.85 22.78
N ASP A 108 1.63 -2.25 21.58
CA ASP A 108 0.79 -3.41 21.31
C ASP A 108 1.45 -4.31 20.27
N TRP A 109 1.45 -5.60 20.56
CA TRP A 109 1.78 -6.64 19.61
C TRP A 109 0.55 -7.48 19.34
N PHE A 110 0.28 -7.80 18.08
CA PHE A 110 -0.91 -8.52 17.68
C PHE A 110 -0.66 -9.59 16.63
N ILE A 111 -1.54 -10.58 16.63
CA ILE A 111 -1.71 -11.55 15.56
C ILE A 111 -3.21 -11.76 15.30
N ASP A 112 -3.58 -11.66 14.03
CA ASP A 112 -4.94 -11.85 13.53
C ASP A 112 -4.92 -12.97 12.49
N LYS A 113 -5.42 -14.14 12.84
CA LYS A 113 -5.56 -15.27 11.92
C LYS A 113 -7.02 -15.34 11.44
N ARG A 114 -7.20 -15.07 10.15
CA ARG A 114 -8.50 -15.15 9.47
C ARG A 114 -8.62 -16.47 8.72
N TYR A 115 -9.77 -17.07 8.82
CA TYR A 115 -10.09 -18.36 8.20
C TYR A 115 -11.56 -18.37 7.78
N ASP A 116 -11.94 -19.38 7.01
CA ASP A 116 -13.25 -19.43 6.35
C ASP A 116 -13.53 -18.17 5.51
N GLN A 117 -12.49 -17.58 4.90
CA GLN A 117 -12.65 -16.41 4.03
C GLN A 117 -13.23 -16.84 2.69
N LEU A 118 -14.19 -16.05 2.19
CA LEU A 118 -14.85 -16.28 0.92
C LEU A 118 -13.93 -15.97 -0.25
N VAL A 119 -13.66 -16.96 -1.08
CA VAL A 119 -12.88 -16.83 -2.30
C VAL A 119 -13.47 -17.65 -3.43
N THR A 120 -13.31 -17.18 -4.66
CA THR A 120 -13.61 -17.99 -5.84
C THR A 120 -12.56 -19.08 -5.96
N ARG A 121 -13.00 -20.32 -6.14
CA ARG A 121 -12.11 -21.46 -6.34
C ARG A 121 -11.59 -21.50 -7.75
N ASN A 122 -10.28 -21.43 -7.90
CA ASN A 122 -9.58 -21.55 -9.17
C ASN A 122 -8.84 -22.89 -9.31
N ASP A 123 -8.99 -23.77 -8.32
CA ASP A 123 -8.41 -25.11 -8.30
C ASP A 123 -9.32 -26.17 -8.94
N ILE A 124 -10.52 -25.78 -9.37
CA ILE A 124 -11.49 -26.63 -10.04
C ILE A 124 -11.41 -26.39 -11.55
N PRO A 125 -11.25 -27.45 -12.37
CA PRO A 125 -11.17 -27.31 -13.82
C PRO A 125 -12.47 -26.77 -14.45
N ASP A 126 -12.33 -25.92 -15.46
CA ASP A 126 -13.46 -25.30 -16.21
C ASP A 126 -14.33 -26.33 -16.98
N ILE A 127 -13.92 -27.59 -17.01
CA ILE A 127 -14.68 -28.67 -17.68
C ILE A 127 -16.09 -28.85 -17.08
N LEU A 128 -16.34 -28.33 -15.90
CA LEU A 128 -17.69 -28.31 -15.32
C LEU A 128 -18.68 -27.48 -16.15
N GLY A 129 -18.21 -26.53 -16.95
CA GLY A 129 -19.05 -25.69 -17.81
C GLY A 129 -19.97 -24.73 -17.07
N ILE A 130 -19.90 -24.65 -15.73
CA ILE A 130 -20.66 -23.75 -14.89
C ILE A 130 -19.74 -23.09 -13.88
N GLY A 131 -19.96 -21.81 -13.61
CA GLY A 131 -19.24 -21.07 -12.56
C GLY A 131 -19.66 -21.54 -11.15
N LEU A 132 -18.75 -21.42 -10.22
CA LEU A 132 -18.99 -21.73 -8.80
C LEU A 132 -19.10 -20.43 -8.01
N SER A 133 -20.09 -20.38 -7.10
CA SER A 133 -20.12 -19.30 -6.11
C SER A 133 -18.91 -19.39 -5.19
N PRO A 134 -18.44 -18.25 -4.63
CA PRO A 134 -17.36 -18.25 -3.65
C PRO A 134 -17.58 -19.23 -2.49
N GLU A 135 -16.50 -19.84 -2.04
CA GLU A 135 -16.49 -20.77 -0.91
C GLU A 135 -15.63 -20.25 0.24
N ASN A 136 -16.00 -20.67 1.47
CA ASN A 136 -15.31 -20.26 2.70
C ASN A 136 -14.08 -21.16 2.95
N VAL A 137 -13.00 -20.97 2.18
CA VAL A 137 -11.82 -21.86 2.22
C VAL A 137 -10.50 -21.15 2.42
N ALA A 138 -10.41 -19.85 2.21
CA ALA A 138 -9.13 -19.16 2.30
C ALA A 138 -8.76 -18.82 3.75
N GLU A 139 -7.45 -18.78 3.99
CA GLU A 139 -6.84 -18.41 5.26
C GLU A 139 -5.78 -17.35 5.06
N THR A 140 -5.76 -16.37 5.95
CA THR A 140 -4.73 -15.33 5.98
C THR A 140 -4.31 -15.03 7.41
N THR A 141 -3.05 -14.68 7.59
CA THR A 141 -2.50 -14.22 8.88
C THR A 141 -2.00 -12.79 8.72
N ASN A 142 -2.37 -11.91 9.64
CA ASN A 142 -1.79 -10.59 9.79
C ASN A 142 -1.15 -10.48 11.18
N LYS A 143 0.11 -10.04 11.24
CA LYS A 143 0.84 -9.85 12.49
C LYS A 143 1.62 -8.55 12.46
N GLY A 144 1.76 -7.94 13.62
CA GLY A 144 2.46 -6.70 13.71
C GLY A 144 2.57 -6.17 15.12
N PHE A 145 3.02 -4.95 15.19
CA PHE A 145 3.07 -4.18 16.42
C PHE A 145 2.82 -2.71 16.09
N ASP A 146 2.26 -2.00 17.03
CA ASP A 146 2.09 -0.56 16.99
C ASP A 146 2.34 0.05 18.36
N GLY A 147 2.59 1.34 18.37
CA GLY A 147 2.85 2.01 19.62
C GLY A 147 3.08 3.49 19.49
N GLN A 148 3.22 4.08 20.67
CA GLN A 148 3.43 5.50 20.84
C GLN A 148 4.43 5.73 21.99
N ILE A 149 5.39 6.63 21.77
CA ILE A 149 6.35 7.08 22.77
C ILE A 149 6.19 8.59 22.92
N GLY A 150 5.77 9.04 24.07
CA GLY A 150 5.66 10.45 24.42
C GLY A 150 6.70 10.88 25.43
N TYR A 151 7.17 12.09 25.31
CA TYR A 151 7.98 12.77 26.32
C TYR A 151 7.53 14.21 26.44
N GLN A 152 7.36 14.66 27.67
CA GLN A 152 7.08 16.05 28.01
C GLN A 152 7.89 16.50 29.22
N ASP A 153 8.44 17.69 29.12
CA ASP A 153 9.19 18.28 30.24
C ASP A 153 9.16 19.80 30.21
N ARG A 154 9.49 20.40 31.35
CA ARG A 154 9.59 21.85 31.48
C ARG A 154 10.97 22.22 32.00
N PHE A 155 11.70 22.96 31.18
CA PHE A 155 13.04 23.49 31.48
C PHE A 155 12.95 24.99 31.78
N GLY A 156 12.68 25.34 33.01
CA GLY A 156 12.43 26.73 33.40
C GLY A 156 11.16 27.29 32.75
N ASN A 157 11.32 28.22 31.81
CA ASN A 157 10.23 28.81 31.03
C ASN A 157 9.97 28.14 29.68
N PHE A 158 10.75 27.11 29.36
CA PHE A 158 10.60 26.35 28.13
C PHE A 158 9.83 25.05 28.40
N ASN A 159 8.67 24.88 27.77
CA ASN A 159 7.97 23.61 27.78
C ASN A 159 8.33 22.86 26.48
N PHE A 160 8.67 21.61 26.62
CA PHE A 160 8.99 20.71 25.50
C PHE A 160 8.05 19.52 25.51
N ASN A 161 7.56 19.13 24.36
CA ASN A 161 6.82 17.89 24.19
C ASN A 161 7.20 17.21 22.87
N THR A 162 7.25 15.90 22.88
CA THR A 162 7.41 15.12 21.65
C THR A 162 6.60 13.85 21.75
N ASN A 163 6.09 13.40 20.62
CA ASN A 163 5.30 12.20 20.51
C ASN A 163 5.66 11.47 19.23
N PHE A 164 6.14 10.24 19.35
CA PHE A 164 6.47 9.37 18.23
C PHE A 164 5.48 8.21 18.18
N VAL A 165 4.78 8.07 17.06
CA VAL A 165 3.81 7.00 16.79
C VAL A 165 4.37 6.14 15.68
N PHE A 166 4.29 4.84 15.82
CA PHE A 166 4.77 3.88 14.84
C PHE A 166 3.85 2.68 14.73
N GLY A 167 3.78 2.11 13.56
CA GLY A 167 3.05 0.89 13.29
C GLY A 167 3.75 0.05 12.23
N TYR A 168 3.77 -1.25 12.47
CA TYR A 168 4.24 -2.26 11.54
C TYR A 168 3.23 -3.39 11.47
N ALA A 169 2.74 -3.71 10.28
CA ALA A 169 1.84 -4.83 10.07
C ALA A 169 2.17 -5.55 8.77
N LYS A 170 2.33 -6.86 8.83
CA LYS A 170 2.59 -7.70 7.66
C LYS A 170 1.62 -8.86 7.60
N ASN A 171 0.89 -8.92 6.52
CA ASN A 171 -0.04 -10.01 6.23
C ASN A 171 0.63 -11.10 5.37
N ARG A 172 0.00 -12.27 5.34
CA ARG A 172 0.39 -13.41 4.51
C ARG A 172 -0.87 -14.21 4.15
N VAL A 173 -0.94 -14.65 2.91
CA VAL A 173 -1.89 -15.67 2.45
C VAL A 173 -1.38 -17.03 2.90
N ASP A 174 -2.05 -17.66 3.86
CA ASP A 174 -1.66 -18.98 4.37
C ASP A 174 -2.21 -20.08 3.46
N TYR A 175 -3.45 -19.91 2.99
CA TYR A 175 -4.09 -20.76 2.02
C TYR A 175 -5.05 -19.95 1.12
N LYS A 176 -5.06 -20.29 -0.15
CA LYS A 176 -6.00 -19.79 -1.16
C LYS A 176 -6.26 -20.94 -2.13
N ALA A 177 -7.50 -21.17 -2.48
CA ALA A 177 -7.87 -22.18 -3.49
C ALA A 177 -7.43 -21.72 -4.89
N GLU A 178 -6.12 -21.69 -5.12
CA GLU A 178 -5.49 -21.29 -6.40
C GLU A 178 -5.26 -22.51 -7.29
N ALA A 179 -5.36 -22.31 -8.60
CA ALA A 179 -5.03 -23.34 -9.58
C ALA A 179 -3.60 -23.85 -9.36
N GLN A 180 -3.38 -25.14 -9.60
CA GLN A 180 -2.04 -25.71 -9.53
C GLN A 180 -1.13 -25.02 -10.54
N GLN A 181 -0.18 -24.25 -10.04
CA GLN A 181 0.78 -23.55 -10.86
C GLN A 181 1.85 -24.51 -11.39
N LYS A 182 2.23 -24.35 -12.67
CA LYS A 182 3.30 -25.14 -13.29
C LYS A 182 4.66 -24.89 -12.60
N TYR A 183 4.87 -23.67 -12.13
CA TYR A 183 6.10 -23.26 -11.47
C TYR A 183 5.81 -22.64 -10.10
N GLU A 184 6.66 -22.92 -9.13
CA GLU A 184 6.48 -22.49 -7.74
C GLU A 184 6.54 -20.95 -7.58
N TRP A 185 7.30 -20.26 -8.42
CA TRP A 185 7.42 -18.81 -8.36
C TRP A 185 6.14 -18.05 -8.76
N LEU A 186 5.17 -18.73 -9.40
CA LEU A 186 3.87 -18.17 -9.77
C LEU A 186 2.85 -18.22 -8.63
N ARG A 187 3.14 -18.94 -7.53
CA ARG A 187 2.19 -19.14 -6.44
C ARG A 187 1.99 -17.89 -5.63
N GLU A 188 0.72 -17.58 -5.33
CA GLU A 188 0.32 -16.51 -4.41
C GLU A 188 0.33 -16.95 -2.94
N THR A 189 0.02 -18.22 -2.67
CA THR A 189 0.07 -18.80 -1.31
C THR A 189 1.48 -18.65 -0.71
N GLY A 190 1.54 -18.17 0.54
CA GLY A 190 2.78 -17.83 1.24
C GLY A 190 3.24 -16.38 1.05
N ARG A 191 2.63 -15.62 0.13
CA ARG A 191 2.95 -14.22 -0.16
C ARG A 191 2.03 -13.26 0.60
N GLN A 192 2.31 -11.96 0.51
CA GLN A 192 1.42 -10.93 1.05
C GLN A 192 0.17 -10.79 0.17
N ILE A 193 -0.94 -10.38 0.80
CA ILE A 193 -2.15 -10.00 0.06
C ILE A 193 -1.82 -8.80 -0.83
N GLY A 194 -2.20 -8.88 -2.11
CA GLY A 194 -1.90 -7.82 -3.09
C GLY A 194 -0.46 -7.82 -3.57
N GLN A 195 0.29 -8.91 -3.37
CA GLN A 195 1.63 -9.07 -3.95
C GLN A 195 1.53 -8.95 -5.47
N PRO A 196 2.22 -7.96 -6.08
CA PRO A 196 2.25 -7.87 -7.53
C PRO A 196 3.10 -8.98 -8.13
N PHE A 197 2.63 -9.50 -9.28
CA PHE A 197 3.35 -10.45 -10.12
C PHE A 197 3.65 -9.80 -11.47
N GLY A 198 4.80 -10.08 -12.02
CA GLY A 198 5.24 -9.51 -13.28
C GLY A 198 6.62 -10.00 -13.68
N TYR A 199 7.15 -9.42 -14.73
CA TYR A 199 8.43 -9.79 -15.32
C TYR A 199 9.60 -9.18 -14.57
N HIS A 200 10.72 -9.89 -14.57
CA HIS A 200 11.98 -9.38 -14.05
C HIS A 200 12.77 -8.69 -15.15
N TRP A 201 12.96 -7.38 -15.02
CA TRP A 201 13.74 -6.58 -15.94
C TRP A 201 15.24 -6.86 -15.77
N ILE A 202 15.93 -7.15 -16.90
CA ILE A 202 17.36 -7.44 -16.93
C ILE A 202 18.16 -6.47 -17.79
N GLY A 203 17.52 -5.46 -18.39
CA GLY A 203 18.16 -4.47 -19.23
C GLY A 203 17.30 -4.08 -20.43
N TYR A 204 17.95 -3.56 -21.46
CA TYR A 204 17.33 -3.22 -22.74
C TYR A 204 17.84 -4.15 -23.82
N TYR A 205 17.00 -4.45 -24.82
CA TYR A 205 17.50 -5.09 -26.04
C TYR A 205 18.50 -4.18 -26.73
N THR A 206 19.67 -4.71 -27.05
CA THR A 206 20.70 -4.00 -27.79
C THR A 206 20.53 -4.18 -29.30
N PRO A 207 21.18 -3.37 -30.15
CA PRO A 207 21.20 -3.63 -31.60
C PRO A 207 21.70 -5.02 -31.94
N GLU A 208 22.72 -5.53 -31.23
CA GLU A 208 23.29 -6.85 -31.38
C GLU A 208 22.30 -7.96 -30.98
N ASP A 209 21.53 -7.73 -29.92
CA ASP A 209 20.44 -8.64 -29.51
C ASP A 209 19.41 -8.78 -30.64
N ILE A 210 19.02 -7.66 -31.26
CA ILE A 210 18.05 -7.65 -32.36
C ILE A 210 18.60 -8.37 -33.62
N GLU A 211 19.87 -8.16 -33.92
CA GLU A 211 20.53 -8.87 -35.02
C GLU A 211 20.52 -10.40 -34.79
N LYS A 212 20.82 -10.85 -33.57
CA LYS A 212 20.76 -12.26 -33.20
C LYS A 212 19.34 -12.81 -33.29
N ILE A 213 18.35 -12.10 -32.85
CA ILE A 213 16.92 -12.47 -32.94
C ILE A 213 16.51 -12.63 -34.42
N ASN A 214 16.85 -11.65 -35.25
CA ASN A 214 16.47 -11.63 -36.66
C ASN A 214 17.19 -12.72 -37.49
N SER A 215 18.41 -13.07 -37.13
CA SER A 215 19.16 -14.14 -37.76
C SER A 215 18.81 -15.54 -37.24
N GLY A 216 18.03 -15.64 -36.17
CA GLY A 216 17.69 -16.92 -35.54
C GLY A 216 18.91 -17.60 -34.90
N ALA A 217 19.86 -16.79 -34.39
CA ALA A 217 21.03 -17.30 -33.71
C ALA A 217 20.67 -18.14 -32.48
N ALA A 218 21.41 -19.21 -32.22
CA ALA A 218 21.15 -20.12 -31.09
C ALA A 218 21.32 -19.44 -29.71
N ASP A 219 22.09 -18.36 -29.67
CA ASP A 219 22.32 -17.53 -28.46
C ASP A 219 21.51 -16.21 -28.46
N ALA A 220 20.46 -16.17 -29.28
CA ALA A 220 19.55 -15.03 -29.28
C ALA A 220 18.83 -14.92 -27.92
N PRO A 221 18.67 -13.73 -27.36
CA PRO A 221 17.93 -13.56 -26.11
C PRO A 221 16.45 -13.91 -26.29
N ALA A 222 15.82 -14.42 -25.22
CA ALA A 222 14.40 -14.69 -25.19
C ALA A 222 13.59 -13.42 -25.46
N LYS A 223 12.47 -13.57 -26.16
CA LYS A 223 11.56 -12.46 -26.47
C LYS A 223 10.10 -12.91 -26.39
N PRO A 224 9.15 -11.99 -26.22
CA PRO A 224 7.73 -12.33 -26.38
C PRO A 224 7.38 -12.60 -27.85
N ASP A 225 6.17 -13.11 -28.09
CA ASP A 225 5.65 -13.37 -29.44
C ASP A 225 5.38 -12.09 -30.27
N ILE A 226 5.61 -10.92 -29.68
CA ILE A 226 5.54 -9.64 -30.39
C ILE A 226 6.91 -9.21 -30.91
N ALA A 227 6.89 -8.26 -31.87
CA ALA A 227 8.11 -7.66 -32.37
C ALA A 227 8.79 -6.79 -31.30
N VAL A 228 10.10 -6.98 -31.13
CA VAL A 228 10.95 -6.18 -30.25
C VAL A 228 11.97 -5.39 -31.07
N GLN A 229 12.42 -4.27 -30.52
CA GLN A 229 13.41 -3.39 -31.14
C GLN A 229 14.51 -3.01 -30.14
N ALA A 230 15.62 -2.53 -30.64
CA ALA A 230 16.68 -2.00 -29.78
C ALA A 230 16.13 -0.87 -28.88
N GLY A 231 16.46 -0.93 -27.60
CA GLY A 231 15.94 -0.01 -26.59
C GLY A 231 14.62 -0.42 -25.94
N ASP A 232 14.03 -1.53 -26.33
CA ASP A 232 12.91 -2.11 -25.60
C ASP A 232 13.37 -2.78 -24.31
N LEU A 233 12.46 -2.89 -23.34
CA LEU A 233 12.72 -3.60 -22.09
C LEU A 233 12.97 -5.07 -22.34
N LYS A 234 14.02 -5.63 -21.75
CA LYS A 234 14.38 -7.04 -21.83
C LYS A 234 14.09 -7.71 -20.49
N TYR A 235 13.38 -8.84 -20.51
CA TYR A 235 12.97 -9.59 -19.33
C TYR A 235 13.68 -10.92 -19.24
N ALA A 236 13.79 -11.43 -18.00
CA ALA A 236 14.37 -12.73 -17.72
C ALA A 236 13.42 -13.85 -18.16
N ASP A 237 13.93 -14.79 -18.90
CA ASP A 237 13.31 -16.08 -19.17
C ASP A 237 13.59 -16.99 -17.96
N LEU A 238 12.57 -17.24 -17.14
CA LEU A 238 12.73 -17.97 -15.89
C LEU A 238 12.65 -19.49 -16.09
N ASN A 239 11.95 -19.93 -17.13
CA ASN A 239 11.76 -21.34 -17.41
C ASN A 239 12.74 -21.88 -18.49
N GLY A 240 13.45 -20.98 -19.18
CA GLY A 240 14.48 -21.30 -20.16
C GLY A 240 13.93 -21.82 -21.50
N ASP A 241 12.68 -21.46 -21.85
CA ASP A 241 12.04 -21.93 -23.08
C ASP A 241 12.29 -21.02 -24.31
N GLY A 242 12.98 -19.89 -24.11
CA GLY A 242 13.32 -18.91 -25.16
C GLY A 242 12.20 -17.93 -25.49
N THR A 243 11.06 -18.02 -24.81
CA THR A 243 9.89 -17.16 -25.06
C THR A 243 9.43 -16.49 -23.79
N ILE A 244 9.35 -15.17 -23.77
CA ILE A 244 8.82 -14.43 -22.62
C ILE A 244 7.30 -14.47 -22.63
N ASN A 245 6.73 -15.14 -21.63
CA ASN A 245 5.29 -15.34 -21.48
C ASN A 245 4.86 -15.38 -20.00
N ASP A 246 3.61 -15.72 -19.70
CA ASP A 246 3.09 -15.72 -18.34
C ASP A 246 3.82 -16.66 -17.38
N PHE A 247 4.55 -17.64 -17.87
CA PHE A 247 5.36 -18.54 -17.04
C PHE A 247 6.64 -17.89 -16.51
N ASP A 248 7.05 -16.74 -17.06
CA ASP A 248 8.22 -15.96 -16.63
C ASP A 248 7.85 -14.86 -15.61
N LYS A 249 6.56 -14.76 -15.28
CA LYS A 249 6.13 -13.87 -14.20
C LYS A 249 6.53 -14.43 -12.84
N ARG A 250 6.95 -13.56 -11.95
CA ARG A 250 7.24 -13.89 -10.55
C ARG A 250 6.71 -12.79 -9.63
N ALA A 251 6.73 -13.04 -8.34
CA ALA A 251 6.48 -11.99 -7.37
C ALA A 251 7.54 -10.89 -7.51
N ILE A 252 7.10 -9.67 -7.79
CA ILE A 252 7.93 -8.48 -7.97
C ILE A 252 7.55 -7.43 -6.96
N GLY A 253 8.50 -6.58 -6.53
CA GLY A 253 8.22 -5.51 -5.60
C GLY A 253 7.49 -5.95 -4.33
N LYS A 254 6.61 -5.09 -3.84
CA LYS A 254 5.80 -5.26 -2.62
C LYS A 254 4.37 -4.81 -2.88
N PRO A 255 3.39 -5.18 -2.04
CA PRO A 255 2.05 -4.63 -2.10
C PRO A 255 2.05 -3.09 -2.05
N ASN A 256 1.01 -2.47 -2.57
CA ASN A 256 0.86 -1.02 -2.60
C ASN A 256 0.47 -0.39 -1.25
N LEU A 257 0.15 -1.21 -0.25
CA LEU A 257 -0.12 -0.75 1.11
C LEU A 257 1.18 -0.81 1.93
N PRO A 258 1.58 0.30 2.58
CA PRO A 258 2.77 0.31 3.40
C PRO A 258 2.64 -0.64 4.58
N THR A 259 3.69 -1.40 4.87
CA THR A 259 3.74 -2.24 6.07
C THR A 259 4.19 -1.45 7.28
N THR A 260 4.89 -0.34 7.10
CA THR A 260 5.43 0.50 8.16
C THR A 260 4.93 1.93 8.00
N THR A 261 4.39 2.48 9.06
CA THR A 261 3.97 3.88 9.15
C THR A 261 4.55 4.52 10.40
N LEU A 262 4.88 5.80 10.30
CA LEU A 262 5.35 6.58 11.45
C LEU A 262 4.80 8.00 11.43
N GLY A 263 4.66 8.54 12.63
CA GLY A 263 4.34 9.94 12.87
C GLY A 263 5.20 10.48 14.01
N TRP A 264 5.80 11.64 13.84
CA TRP A 264 6.61 12.25 14.89
C TRP A 264 6.24 13.71 15.05
N THR A 265 5.63 14.03 16.19
CA THR A 265 5.31 15.40 16.59
C THR A 265 6.37 15.90 17.55
N ILE A 266 6.89 17.10 17.30
CA ILE A 266 7.81 17.81 18.18
C ILE A 266 7.19 19.19 18.44
N GLY A 267 7.04 19.54 19.72
CA GLY A 267 6.48 20.81 20.12
C GLY A 267 7.29 21.50 21.20
N GLY A 268 7.17 22.79 21.26
CA GLY A 268 7.78 23.58 22.33
C GLY A 268 7.11 24.95 22.48
N SER A 269 7.17 25.47 23.69
CA SER A 269 6.72 26.84 23.95
C SER A 269 7.66 27.56 24.90
N TRP A 270 7.88 28.86 24.65
CA TRP A 270 8.76 29.71 25.42
C TRP A 270 8.33 31.17 25.36
N LYS A 271 7.98 31.75 26.52
CA LYS A 271 7.66 33.16 26.64
C LYS A 271 6.66 33.70 25.58
N GLY A 272 5.60 32.97 25.32
CA GLY A 272 4.56 33.32 24.34
C GLY A 272 4.82 32.77 22.94
N PHE A 273 6.04 32.38 22.59
CA PHE A 273 6.31 31.65 21.35
C PHE A 273 5.92 30.18 21.46
N SER A 274 5.37 29.63 20.42
CA SER A 274 5.06 28.20 20.29
C SER A 274 5.50 27.68 18.94
N ILE A 275 5.99 26.45 18.93
CA ILE A 275 6.31 25.70 17.72
C ILE A 275 5.73 24.30 17.82
N SER A 276 5.15 23.80 16.76
CA SER A 276 4.76 22.40 16.62
C SER A 276 5.09 21.93 15.20
N VAL A 277 5.72 20.78 15.14
CA VAL A 277 6.17 20.18 13.87
C VAL A 277 5.71 18.74 13.84
N LEU A 278 5.09 18.32 12.72
CA LEU A 278 4.67 16.95 12.49
C LEU A 278 5.42 16.39 11.26
N PHE A 279 6.16 15.32 11.48
CA PHE A 279 6.68 14.45 10.44
C PHE A 279 5.78 13.25 10.29
N GLN A 280 5.51 12.86 9.05
CA GLN A 280 4.81 11.64 8.68
C GLN A 280 5.64 10.84 7.70
N GLY A 281 5.67 9.52 7.86
CA GLY A 281 6.38 8.64 6.94
C GLY A 281 5.68 7.32 6.72
N SER A 282 5.93 6.74 5.55
CA SER A 282 5.47 5.40 5.19
C SER A 282 6.58 4.68 4.44
N PHE A 283 6.71 3.38 4.70
CA PHE A 283 7.81 2.57 4.17
C PHE A 283 7.33 1.18 3.80
N ASP A 284 8.16 0.50 3.03
CA ASP A 284 8.03 -0.91 2.72
C ASP A 284 6.78 -1.23 1.88
N TYR A 285 6.59 -0.48 0.80
CA TYR A 285 5.56 -0.70 -0.22
C TYR A 285 6.11 -0.41 -1.61
N SER A 286 5.41 -0.83 -2.65
CA SER A 286 5.74 -0.48 -4.02
C SER A 286 4.70 0.42 -4.64
N PHE A 287 5.18 1.26 -5.52
CA PHE A 287 4.43 2.24 -6.25
C PHE A 287 4.58 1.97 -7.75
N ALA A 288 3.47 1.83 -8.45
CA ALA A 288 3.50 1.60 -9.88
C ALA A 288 3.50 2.94 -10.64
N ILE A 289 4.43 3.12 -11.57
CA ILE A 289 4.53 4.31 -12.41
C ILE A 289 3.76 4.20 -13.73
N ASN A 290 2.60 3.61 -13.68
CA ASN A 290 1.72 3.51 -14.83
C ASN A 290 1.23 4.88 -15.27
N GLY A 291 1.15 5.13 -16.57
CA GLY A 291 0.57 6.35 -17.12
C GLY A 291 1.45 7.61 -17.01
N THR A 292 2.75 7.46 -16.79
CA THR A 292 3.68 8.60 -16.68
C THR A 292 4.30 9.03 -18.01
N GLY A 293 3.59 8.90 -19.10
CA GLY A 293 4.07 9.44 -20.34
C GLY A 293 4.73 8.46 -21.31
N ILE A 294 4.57 7.19 -21.08
CA ILE A 294 5.29 6.17 -21.83
C ILE A 294 4.38 5.38 -22.76
N GLU A 295 3.08 5.44 -22.48
CA GLU A 295 2.06 4.77 -23.30
C GLU A 295 1.42 5.76 -24.28
N SER A 296 1.14 5.31 -25.49
CA SER A 296 0.70 6.15 -26.58
C SER A 296 -0.54 6.99 -26.24
N GLY A 297 -0.49 8.27 -26.58
CA GLY A 297 -1.64 9.17 -26.56
C GLY A 297 -2.15 9.61 -25.18
N LYS A 298 -1.60 9.07 -24.09
CA LYS A 298 -2.11 9.33 -22.72
C LYS A 298 -1.11 10.09 -21.84
N SER A 299 -0.10 10.70 -22.43
CA SER A 299 1.13 10.83 -21.71
C SER A 299 1.70 12.22 -21.73
N GLN A 300 2.09 12.71 -20.55
CA GLN A 300 2.87 13.91 -20.42
C GLN A 300 4.37 13.57 -20.39
N PHE A 301 5.16 14.24 -21.24
CA PHE A 301 6.61 14.11 -21.20
C PHE A 301 7.16 14.70 -19.91
N GLN A 302 8.00 13.94 -19.21
CA GLN A 302 8.68 14.34 -17.98
C GLN A 302 10.19 14.44 -18.23
N PRO A 303 10.94 15.17 -17.38
CA PRO A 303 12.39 15.29 -17.50
C PRO A 303 13.13 13.95 -17.57
N LEU A 304 12.62 12.91 -16.90
CA LEU A 304 13.20 11.57 -16.93
C LEU A 304 13.22 10.95 -18.34
N HIS A 305 12.26 11.30 -19.21
CA HIS A 305 12.23 10.83 -20.60
C HIS A 305 13.37 11.37 -21.47
N GLN A 306 14.06 12.42 -21.03
CA GLN A 306 15.28 12.90 -21.69
C GLN A 306 16.39 11.84 -21.64
N LYS A 307 16.37 10.96 -20.63
CA LYS A 307 17.35 9.85 -20.49
C LYS A 307 16.82 8.53 -21.07
N ARG A 308 15.88 8.61 -22.00
CA ARG A 308 15.38 7.42 -22.71
C ARG A 308 16.49 6.84 -23.59
N TRP A 309 16.29 5.59 -23.94
CA TRP A 309 17.15 4.93 -24.92
C TRP A 309 17.01 5.64 -26.28
N THR A 310 18.15 5.97 -26.89
CA THR A 310 18.31 6.40 -28.29
C THR A 310 19.59 5.74 -28.81
N GLN A 311 19.66 5.50 -30.12
CA GLN A 311 20.84 4.92 -30.74
C GLN A 311 22.12 5.70 -30.42
N GLU A 312 22.05 7.03 -30.55
CA GLU A 312 23.18 7.93 -30.26
C GLU A 312 23.64 7.81 -28.79
N ARG A 313 22.71 7.80 -27.84
CA ARG A 313 23.02 7.66 -26.42
C ARG A 313 23.64 6.31 -26.09
N TYR A 314 23.15 5.25 -26.73
CA TYR A 314 23.71 3.91 -26.59
C TYR A 314 25.15 3.85 -27.12
N GLU A 315 25.40 4.35 -28.33
CA GLU A 315 26.74 4.37 -28.97
C GLU A 315 27.74 5.20 -28.19
N ASN A 316 27.30 6.33 -27.60
CA ASN A 316 28.14 7.18 -26.78
C ASN A 316 28.38 6.64 -25.35
N GLY A 317 27.74 5.52 -24.95
CA GLY A 317 27.86 4.97 -23.60
C GLY A 317 27.25 5.87 -22.52
N GLU A 318 26.27 6.70 -22.88
CA GLU A 318 25.59 7.58 -21.92
C GLU A 318 24.60 6.80 -21.03
N SER A 319 24.27 7.38 -19.86
CA SER A 319 23.30 6.79 -18.95
C SER A 319 21.90 6.73 -19.58
N ILE A 320 21.32 5.54 -19.61
CA ILE A 320 19.96 5.27 -20.09
C ILE A 320 19.12 4.82 -18.89
N GLU A 321 18.05 5.57 -18.60
CA GLU A 321 17.17 5.30 -17.47
C GLU A 321 15.75 4.91 -17.90
N PHE A 322 15.44 5.00 -19.22
CA PHE A 322 14.13 4.72 -19.78
C PHE A 322 14.21 3.96 -21.12
N PRO A 323 13.23 3.12 -21.44
CA PRO A 323 13.19 2.48 -22.76
C PRO A 323 13.00 3.50 -23.87
N ARG A 324 13.14 3.06 -25.11
CA ARG A 324 12.77 3.85 -26.27
C ARG A 324 11.31 4.26 -26.20
N LEU A 325 10.99 5.45 -26.66
CA LEU A 325 9.59 5.90 -26.77
C LEU A 325 8.90 5.25 -27.98
N THR A 326 7.67 4.88 -27.80
CA THR A 326 6.83 4.33 -28.88
C THR A 326 5.42 4.89 -28.77
N MET A 327 4.79 5.11 -29.92
CA MET A 327 3.38 5.50 -30.01
C MET A 327 2.46 4.27 -30.12
N GLN A 328 3.02 3.08 -30.17
CA GLN A 328 2.28 1.84 -30.33
C GLN A 328 1.87 1.28 -28.97
N ASP A 329 0.58 0.98 -28.81
CA ASP A 329 0.06 0.27 -27.65
C ASP A 329 0.45 -1.21 -27.65
N GLY A 330 0.47 -1.82 -26.44
CA GLY A 330 0.69 -3.26 -26.31
C GLY A 330 2.13 -3.72 -26.58
N THR A 331 3.08 -2.80 -26.67
CA THR A 331 4.51 -3.17 -26.79
C THR A 331 5.04 -3.69 -25.46
N ILE A 332 6.22 -4.32 -25.52
CA ILE A 332 6.93 -4.83 -24.34
C ILE A 332 7.28 -3.71 -23.32
N ASN A 333 7.29 -2.46 -23.78
CA ASN A 333 7.50 -1.27 -22.92
C ASN A 333 6.24 -0.81 -22.20
N SER A 334 5.08 -1.42 -22.46
CA SER A 334 3.83 -1.03 -21.80
C SER A 334 3.77 -1.61 -20.39
N ALA A 335 3.64 -0.73 -19.40
CA ALA A 335 3.45 -1.15 -18.01
C ALA A 335 2.13 -1.90 -17.78
N SER A 336 1.11 -1.67 -18.60
CA SER A 336 -0.18 -2.34 -18.51
C SER A 336 -0.16 -3.73 -19.17
N ALA A 337 0.56 -3.90 -20.28
CA ALA A 337 0.68 -5.18 -20.98
C ALA A 337 1.77 -6.05 -20.36
N TYR A 338 2.91 -5.47 -19.99
CA TYR A 338 4.07 -6.15 -19.42
C TYR A 338 4.43 -5.54 -18.06
N ASN A 339 3.60 -5.78 -17.04
CA ASN A 339 3.92 -5.37 -15.68
C ASN A 339 5.26 -6.00 -15.25
N SER A 340 6.18 -5.17 -14.75
CA SER A 340 7.53 -5.61 -14.41
C SER A 340 8.09 -4.82 -13.23
N ASP A 341 9.18 -5.29 -12.65
CA ASP A 341 9.88 -4.58 -11.59
C ASP A 341 10.59 -3.31 -12.08
N PHE A 342 10.69 -3.09 -13.40
CA PHE A 342 11.07 -1.78 -13.95
C PHE A 342 10.03 -0.69 -13.63
N TRP A 343 8.74 -1.04 -13.68
CA TRP A 343 7.62 -0.13 -13.45
C TRP A 343 7.19 -0.04 -11.99
N LEU A 344 7.74 -0.91 -11.11
CA LEU A 344 7.48 -0.91 -9.69
C LEU A 344 8.63 -0.28 -8.92
N ILE A 345 8.35 0.87 -8.31
CA ILE A 345 9.32 1.56 -7.48
C ILE A 345 9.19 1.09 -6.04
N ASN A 346 10.30 0.80 -5.39
CA ASN A 346 10.32 0.63 -3.93
C ASN A 346 10.06 2.00 -3.29
N ALA A 347 8.86 2.15 -2.72
CA ALA A 347 8.37 3.42 -2.24
C ALA A 347 8.60 3.59 -0.74
N TRP A 348 9.04 4.77 -0.38
CA TRP A 348 9.11 5.29 0.97
C TRP A 348 9.08 6.80 0.94
N TYR A 349 8.55 7.41 1.98
CA TYR A 349 8.67 8.85 2.15
C TYR A 349 8.72 9.25 3.62
N ILE A 350 9.31 10.42 3.86
CA ILE A 350 9.20 11.20 5.09
C ILE A 350 8.77 12.61 4.69
N ARG A 351 7.68 13.08 5.24
CA ARG A 351 7.11 14.39 4.93
C ARG A 351 7.05 15.26 6.18
N LEU A 352 7.53 16.49 6.06
CA LEU A 352 7.24 17.56 7.00
C LEU A 352 5.79 18.01 6.74
N LYS A 353 4.86 17.33 7.43
CA LYS A 353 3.42 17.39 7.15
C LYS A 353 2.81 18.69 7.61
N THR A 354 3.17 19.12 8.83
CA THR A 354 2.66 20.34 9.41
C THR A 354 3.76 21.06 10.19
N VAL A 355 3.82 22.37 10.03
CA VAL A 355 4.60 23.27 10.88
C VAL A 355 3.63 24.36 11.38
N ASP A 356 3.54 24.54 12.67
CA ASP A 356 2.81 25.64 13.29
C ASP A 356 3.78 26.47 14.14
N LEU A 357 3.85 27.76 13.84
CA LEU A 357 4.61 28.75 14.60
C LEU A 357 3.62 29.77 15.11
N GLY A 358 3.61 30.01 16.40
CA GLY A 358 2.69 30.97 17.03
C GLY A 358 3.39 31.90 18.01
N TYR A 359 2.86 33.11 18.14
CA TYR A 359 3.22 34.01 19.18
C TYR A 359 1.98 34.58 19.88
N GLN A 360 1.85 34.34 21.16
CA GLN A 360 0.76 34.85 22.00
C GLN A 360 1.24 36.08 22.71
N LEU A 361 0.50 37.19 22.54
CA LEU A 361 0.79 38.44 23.24
C LEU A 361 0.58 38.27 24.74
N PRO A 362 1.45 38.85 25.57
CA PRO A 362 1.25 38.87 27.02
C PRO A 362 -0.01 39.69 27.40
N LYS A 363 -0.76 39.22 28.39
CA LYS A 363 -1.99 39.91 28.85
C LYS A 363 -1.79 41.39 29.19
N THR A 364 -0.59 41.75 29.63
CA THR A 364 -0.23 43.16 29.97
C THR A 364 -0.20 44.09 28.75
N ALA A 365 -0.09 43.55 27.55
CA ALA A 365 -0.09 44.29 26.29
C ALA A 365 -1.48 44.37 25.64
N LEU A 366 -2.49 43.69 26.22
CA LEU A 366 -3.84 43.61 25.67
C LEU A 366 -4.80 44.64 26.29
N PRO A 367 -5.72 45.23 25.51
CA PRO A 367 -6.86 45.96 26.02
C PRO A 367 -7.74 45.04 26.89
N LYS A 368 -8.47 45.64 27.83
CA LYS A 368 -9.29 44.90 28.81
C LYS A 368 -10.40 44.03 28.21
N PHE A 369 -10.79 44.27 26.96
CA PHE A 369 -11.84 43.54 26.27
C PHE A 369 -11.30 42.32 25.49
N LEU A 370 -9.98 42.13 25.43
CA LEU A 370 -9.35 40.98 24.77
C LEU A 370 -8.71 40.07 25.82
N ASP A 371 -9.09 38.81 25.81
CA ASP A 371 -8.51 37.80 26.68
C ASP A 371 -7.20 37.23 26.14
N ASN A 372 -7.12 37.03 24.84
CA ASN A 372 -5.90 36.58 24.19
C ASN A 372 -5.79 37.06 22.73
N VAL A 373 -4.56 37.24 22.27
CA VAL A 373 -4.23 37.52 20.87
C VAL A 373 -3.05 36.61 20.49
N ARG A 374 -3.24 35.75 19.51
CA ARG A 374 -2.19 34.86 18.97
C ARG A 374 -2.01 35.13 17.48
N PHE A 375 -0.81 35.48 17.09
CA PHE A 375 -0.38 35.48 15.70
C PHE A 375 0.18 34.10 15.37
N TYR A 376 -0.13 33.56 14.20
CA TYR A 376 0.40 32.27 13.80
C TYR A 376 0.70 32.18 12.31
N VAL A 377 1.66 31.32 12.00
CA VAL A 377 1.98 30.86 10.66
C VAL A 377 1.92 29.36 10.69
N ASN A 378 1.09 28.76 9.85
CA ASN A 378 1.11 27.32 9.67
C ASN A 378 1.38 26.94 8.20
N ALA A 379 2.10 25.88 8.04
CA ALA A 379 2.45 25.34 6.73
C ALA A 379 2.12 23.84 6.69
N TYR A 380 1.63 23.41 5.53
CA TYR A 380 1.31 22.02 5.26
C TYR A 380 2.13 21.49 4.07
N ASN A 381 2.55 20.22 4.16
CA ASN A 381 3.30 19.52 3.12
C ASN A 381 4.55 20.28 2.68
N LEU A 382 5.27 20.87 3.65
CA LEU A 382 6.36 21.84 3.37
C LEU A 382 7.54 21.19 2.64
N LEU A 383 7.96 20.02 3.09
CA LEU A 383 9.05 19.24 2.52
C LEU A 383 8.66 17.76 2.45
N THR A 384 9.06 17.10 1.39
CA THR A 384 8.90 15.65 1.23
C THR A 384 10.24 15.07 0.80
N PHE A 385 10.71 14.07 1.52
CA PHE A 385 11.87 13.26 1.18
C PHE A 385 11.38 11.90 0.72
N THR A 386 11.77 11.46 -0.45
CA THR A 386 11.32 10.19 -1.03
C THR A 386 12.38 9.59 -1.93
N GLY A 387 12.33 8.27 -2.15
CA GLY A 387 13.27 7.57 -3.03
C GLY A 387 12.95 7.72 -4.53
N TYR A 388 11.89 8.43 -4.88
CA TYR A 388 11.42 8.53 -6.27
C TYR A 388 11.11 9.95 -6.75
N ASP A 389 11.80 10.95 -6.22
CA ASP A 389 11.68 12.36 -6.65
C ASP A 389 11.81 12.55 -8.16
N LYS A 390 12.61 11.70 -8.81
CA LYS A 390 12.82 11.75 -10.28
C LYS A 390 11.53 11.55 -11.09
N TYR A 391 10.51 10.93 -10.51
CA TYR A 391 9.22 10.71 -11.18
C TYR A 391 8.24 11.86 -10.96
N GLN A 392 8.59 12.87 -10.16
CA GLN A 392 7.77 14.05 -9.87
C GLN A 392 6.36 13.72 -9.43
N GLN A 393 6.19 12.65 -8.68
CA GLN A 393 4.90 12.21 -8.17
C GLN A 393 4.82 12.34 -6.65
N ASP A 394 3.62 12.62 -6.16
CA ASP A 394 3.38 12.70 -4.73
C ASP A 394 3.18 11.30 -4.13
N PRO A 395 3.92 10.93 -3.07
CA PRO A 395 3.86 9.59 -2.48
C PRO A 395 2.53 9.20 -1.85
N GLU A 396 1.65 10.14 -1.59
CA GLU A 396 0.33 9.89 -1.01
C GLU A 396 -0.77 9.72 -2.06
N ILE A 397 -0.45 9.90 -3.35
CA ILE A 397 -1.43 9.83 -4.44
C ILE A 397 -1.36 8.46 -5.13
N LYS A 398 -2.52 7.86 -5.35
CA LYS A 398 -2.62 6.63 -6.14
C LYS A 398 -2.34 6.89 -7.61
N THR A 399 -1.51 6.07 -8.22
CA THR A 399 -0.99 6.25 -9.58
C THR A 399 -1.76 5.53 -10.69
N ASN A 400 -2.95 5.07 -10.44
CA ASN A 400 -3.79 4.42 -11.47
C ASN A 400 -4.28 5.38 -12.56
N THR A 401 -3.88 6.63 -12.48
CA THR A 401 -4.32 7.68 -13.39
C THR A 401 -3.18 8.01 -14.34
N ALA A 402 -3.50 8.34 -15.56
CA ALA A 402 -2.55 8.68 -16.64
C ALA A 402 -1.71 9.96 -16.37
N GLY A 403 -1.35 10.22 -15.11
CA GLY A 403 -0.62 11.43 -14.69
C GLY A 403 -1.53 12.64 -14.47
N ASP A 404 -2.84 12.44 -14.42
CA ASP A 404 -3.87 13.48 -14.26
C ASP A 404 -4.28 13.71 -12.78
N ALA A 405 -3.68 12.98 -11.84
CA ALA A 405 -3.96 13.14 -10.43
C ALA A 405 -3.44 14.48 -9.89
N TYR A 406 -4.28 15.17 -9.13
CA TYR A 406 -3.91 16.41 -8.48
C TYR A 406 -2.91 16.13 -7.33
N MET A 407 -1.73 16.73 -7.40
CA MET A 407 -0.69 16.58 -6.36
C MET A 407 -1.08 17.32 -5.08
N ASN A 408 -0.67 16.79 -3.92
CA ASN A 408 -0.84 17.48 -2.65
C ASN A 408 -0.10 18.81 -2.67
N GLN A 409 -0.85 19.88 -2.40
CA GLN A 409 -0.32 21.23 -2.44
C GLN A 409 0.48 21.56 -1.18
N ARG A 410 1.50 22.37 -1.35
CA ARG A 410 2.17 23.07 -0.26
C ARG A 410 1.36 24.33 0.06
N VAL A 411 0.93 24.46 1.31
CA VAL A 411 0.11 25.58 1.74
C VAL A 411 0.79 26.29 2.91
N ILE A 412 0.85 27.60 2.87
CA ILE A 412 1.34 28.44 3.98
C ILE A 412 0.25 29.46 4.30
N ASN A 413 -0.21 29.44 5.54
CA ASN A 413 -1.24 30.34 6.04
C ASN A 413 -0.67 31.25 7.13
N PHE A 414 -1.13 32.49 7.13
CA PHE A 414 -0.89 33.47 8.17
C PHE A 414 -2.22 33.82 8.81
N GLY A 415 -2.28 33.89 10.13
CA GLY A 415 -3.52 34.20 10.82
C GLY A 415 -3.34 34.88 12.16
N VAL A 416 -4.46 35.46 12.61
CA VAL A 416 -4.59 36.08 13.95
C VAL A 416 -5.81 35.45 14.61
N GLN A 417 -5.61 34.98 15.83
CA GLN A 417 -6.67 34.46 16.67
C GLN A 417 -6.93 35.47 17.80
N LEU A 418 -8.16 35.90 17.93
CA LEU A 418 -8.61 36.82 18.96
C LEU A 418 -9.56 36.08 19.90
N GLY A 419 -9.36 36.23 21.22
CA GLY A 419 -10.27 35.78 22.25
C GLY A 419 -10.82 37.00 23.03
N PHE A 420 -12.09 36.98 23.25
CA PHE A 420 -12.84 38.08 23.95
C PHE A 420 -13.36 37.61 25.29
#